data_f5833e757dd50ad7dce75ecadc6cc457
#
_entry.id   f5833e757dd50ad7dce75ecadc6cc457
#
_cell.length_a   1.000
_cell.length_b   1.000
_cell.length_c   1.000
_cell.angle_alpha   90.00
_cell.angle_beta   90.00
_cell.angle_gamma   90.00
#
_symmetry.space_group_name_H-M   'P 1'
#
loop_
_entity.id
_entity.type
_entity.pdbx_description
1 polymer ?
#
loop_
_entity_poly.entity_id
_entity_poly.type
_entity_poly.pdbx_seq_one_letter_code
_entity_poly.pdbx_strand_id
1 'polypeptide(L)'
;MSITNATISQRAKKWLEDDRIFIDTETTGLGDDAEIVEICLIDSAGFIMLNTLVKPTKPIPAEATAIHGITDEMVMYAPTWKDIHGAVASLFFEYGFVIYNADYDTRLIYQTAKLYGLENDGFCYFLNERSACAMMLYAEHRGEPGRFKGYKWHKLVDAAAHEGVSVEGKAHRALADCRMTLGIIDALAKGGAA
;
A
#
# COMPACT_ATOMS: atom_id res chain seq x y z
N MET A 1 -1.21 -7.89 -34.24
CA MET A 1 -1.03 -8.84 -33.13
C MET A 1 -2.08 -8.51 -32.10
N SER A 2 -3.02 -9.44 -31.83
CA SER A 2 -4.07 -9.24 -30.82
C SER A 2 -3.41 -9.19 -29.44
N ILE A 3 -3.57 -8.07 -28.72
CA ILE A 3 -3.22 -7.98 -27.31
C ILE A 3 -4.26 -8.84 -26.60
N THR A 4 -3.91 -10.08 -26.28
CA THR A 4 -4.71 -10.92 -25.41
C THR A 4 -4.75 -10.24 -24.04
N ASN A 5 -5.90 -9.74 -23.63
CA ASN A 5 -6.10 -9.23 -22.27
C ASN A 5 -5.78 -10.36 -21.29
N ALA A 6 -4.70 -10.20 -20.51
CA ALA A 6 -4.35 -11.15 -19.47
C ALA A 6 -5.48 -11.27 -18.45
N THR A 7 -5.80 -12.49 -18.02
CA THR A 7 -6.82 -12.73 -16.98
C THR A 7 -6.37 -12.14 -15.64
N ILE A 8 -7.31 -11.96 -14.70
CA ILE A 8 -7.01 -11.53 -13.33
C ILE A 8 -5.93 -12.40 -12.70
N SER A 9 -6.09 -13.74 -12.79
CA SER A 9 -5.12 -14.70 -12.25
C SER A 9 -3.73 -14.56 -12.90
N GLN A 10 -3.66 -14.35 -14.22
CA GLN A 10 -2.38 -14.14 -14.90
C GLN A 10 -1.69 -12.83 -14.48
N ARG A 11 -2.47 -11.76 -14.28
CA ARG A 11 -1.95 -10.48 -13.78
C ARG A 11 -1.43 -10.60 -12.35
N ALA A 12 -2.21 -11.25 -11.48
CA ALA A 12 -1.81 -11.50 -10.09
C ALA A 12 -0.53 -12.36 -10.00
N LYS A 13 -0.47 -13.48 -10.77
CA LYS A 13 0.74 -14.31 -10.88
C LYS A 13 1.95 -13.51 -11.31
N LYS A 14 1.79 -12.69 -12.34
CA LYS A 14 2.89 -11.86 -12.83
C LYS A 14 3.41 -10.89 -11.76
N TRP A 15 2.55 -10.31 -10.93
CA TRP A 15 3.00 -9.42 -9.87
C TRP A 15 3.84 -10.13 -8.80
N LEU A 16 3.53 -11.40 -8.52
CA LEU A 16 4.33 -12.24 -7.61
C LEU A 16 5.64 -12.69 -8.24
N GLU A 17 5.62 -13.08 -9.54
CA GLU A 17 6.79 -13.53 -10.30
C GLU A 17 7.77 -12.38 -10.62
N ASP A 18 7.28 -11.14 -10.74
CA ASP A 18 8.09 -9.94 -10.95
C ASP A 18 8.75 -9.43 -9.65
N ASP A 19 8.66 -10.18 -8.56
CA ASP A 19 9.20 -9.84 -7.23
C ASP A 19 8.79 -8.44 -6.74
N ARG A 20 7.52 -8.05 -7.02
CA ARG A 20 7.01 -6.76 -6.57
C ARG A 20 6.93 -6.70 -5.06
N ILE A 21 7.23 -5.54 -4.52
CA ILE A 21 7.06 -5.27 -3.09
C ILE A 21 5.64 -4.78 -2.80
N PHE A 22 5.11 -5.16 -1.63
CA PHE A 22 3.80 -4.75 -1.14
C PHE A 22 4.00 -3.64 -0.13
N ILE A 23 3.26 -2.55 -0.29
CA ILE A 23 3.41 -1.33 0.50
C ILE A 23 2.07 -0.97 1.13
N ASP A 24 2.15 -0.52 2.36
CA ASP A 24 1.04 0.11 3.06
C ASP A 24 1.54 1.21 3.99
N THR A 25 0.72 2.24 4.23
CA THR A 25 1.06 3.38 5.07
C THR A 25 -0.08 3.74 6.01
N GLU A 26 0.27 4.07 7.27
CA GLU A 26 -0.64 4.76 8.18
C GLU A 26 -0.28 6.26 8.23
N THR A 27 -1.30 7.10 8.42
CA THR A 27 -1.15 8.54 8.19
C THR A 27 -1.86 9.38 9.25
N THR A 28 -1.50 10.65 9.37
CA THR A 28 -2.17 11.59 10.25
C THR A 28 -3.58 11.98 9.78
N GLY A 29 -4.03 11.50 8.61
CA GLY A 29 -5.36 11.79 8.06
C GLY A 29 -5.44 11.66 6.55
N LEU A 30 -6.51 12.20 5.96
CA LEU A 30 -6.83 12.06 4.53
C LEU A 30 -6.54 13.33 3.72
N GLY A 31 -6.23 14.44 4.37
CA GLY A 31 -6.07 15.76 3.75
C GLY A 31 -4.74 15.94 3.00
N ASP A 32 -4.62 17.09 2.34
CA ASP A 32 -3.43 17.45 1.57
C ASP A 32 -2.22 17.80 2.46
N ASP A 33 -2.43 17.92 3.77
CA ASP A 33 -1.40 18.15 4.78
C ASP A 33 -1.15 16.92 5.69
N ALA A 34 -1.75 15.77 5.36
CA ALA A 34 -1.52 14.54 6.08
C ALA A 34 -0.09 14.02 5.82
N GLU A 35 0.47 13.38 6.85
CA GLU A 35 1.83 12.85 6.87
C GLU A 35 1.81 11.36 7.20
N ILE A 36 2.81 10.63 6.71
CA ILE A 36 3.00 9.22 7.07
C ILE A 36 3.48 9.11 8.51
N VAL A 37 2.87 8.20 9.29
CA VAL A 37 3.25 7.85 10.68
C VAL A 37 3.70 6.40 10.83
N GLU A 38 3.40 5.54 9.87
CA GLU A 38 3.94 4.19 9.75
C GLU A 38 4.07 3.85 8.26
N ILE A 39 5.11 3.13 7.90
CA ILE A 39 5.29 2.57 6.56
C ILE A 39 5.81 1.14 6.67
N CYS A 40 5.23 0.24 5.89
CA CYS A 40 5.69 -1.13 5.75
C CYS A 40 5.90 -1.48 4.28
N LEU A 41 6.99 -2.19 4.01
CA LEU A 41 7.32 -2.80 2.73
C LEU A 41 7.67 -4.27 2.98
N ILE A 42 6.99 -5.17 2.29
CA ILE A 42 7.30 -6.60 2.29
C ILE A 42 7.53 -7.09 0.87
N ASP A 43 8.32 -8.14 0.70
CA ASP A 43 8.48 -8.78 -0.61
C ASP A 43 7.31 -9.73 -0.94
N SER A 44 7.33 -10.33 -2.13
CA SER A 44 6.33 -11.28 -2.61
C SER A 44 6.31 -12.62 -1.83
N ALA A 45 7.32 -12.90 -1.02
CA ALA A 45 7.37 -14.03 -0.10
C ALA A 45 6.90 -13.66 1.33
N GLY A 46 6.59 -12.38 1.58
CA GLY A 46 6.13 -11.86 2.87
C GLY A 46 7.24 -11.49 3.85
N PHE A 47 8.52 -11.48 3.41
CA PHE A 47 9.62 -11.00 4.26
C PHE A 47 9.60 -9.48 4.36
N ILE A 48 9.85 -8.98 5.57
CA ILE A 48 9.87 -7.54 5.85
C ILE A 48 11.16 -6.93 5.29
N MET A 49 11.03 -6.03 4.34
CA MET A 49 12.13 -5.22 3.80
C MET A 49 12.30 -3.92 4.59
N LEU A 50 11.18 -3.29 4.97
CA LEU A 50 11.13 -2.15 5.87
C LEU A 50 9.82 -2.20 6.65
N ASN A 51 9.87 -1.95 7.95
CA ASN A 51 8.68 -1.75 8.78
C ASN A 51 9.04 -0.80 9.92
N THR A 52 8.54 0.42 9.88
CA THR A 52 8.91 1.44 10.85
C THR A 52 7.80 2.45 11.09
N LEU A 53 7.70 2.92 12.33
CA LEU A 53 7.01 4.16 12.64
C LEU A 53 7.80 5.34 12.06
N VAL A 54 7.09 6.42 11.74
CA VAL A 54 7.66 7.66 11.21
C VAL A 54 7.18 8.82 12.07
N LYS A 55 8.10 9.65 12.52
CA LYS A 55 7.76 10.85 13.29
C LYS A 55 7.24 11.94 12.37
N PRO A 56 5.95 12.33 12.48
CA PRO A 56 5.41 13.43 11.69
C PRO A 56 5.89 14.80 12.21
N THR A 57 5.69 15.85 11.43
CA THR A 57 6.05 17.24 11.81
C THR A 57 4.98 17.89 12.70
N LYS A 58 3.77 17.32 12.72
CA LYS A 58 2.61 17.79 13.48
C LYS A 58 2.06 16.69 14.39
N PRO A 59 1.34 17.03 15.47
CA PRO A 59 0.66 16.02 16.29
C PRO A 59 -0.32 15.17 15.49
N ILE A 60 -0.43 13.90 15.85
CA ILE A 60 -1.37 12.95 15.23
C ILE A 60 -2.79 13.27 15.70
N PRO A 61 -3.75 13.56 14.82
CA PRO A 61 -5.15 13.79 15.20
C PRO A 61 -5.75 12.58 15.91
N ALA A 62 -6.61 12.83 16.90
CA ALA A 62 -7.26 11.77 17.67
C ALA A 62 -8.07 10.80 16.79
N GLU A 63 -8.67 11.30 15.71
CA GLU A 63 -9.42 10.50 14.74
C GLU A 63 -8.51 9.50 14.00
N ALA A 64 -7.30 9.89 13.65
CA ALA A 64 -6.32 9.01 13.02
C ALA A 64 -5.82 7.96 14.03
N THR A 65 -5.47 8.39 15.25
CA THR A 65 -5.10 7.48 16.35
C THR A 65 -6.22 6.48 16.66
N ALA A 66 -7.49 6.88 16.60
CA ALA A 66 -8.61 5.96 16.82
C ALA A 66 -8.69 4.84 15.77
N ILE A 67 -8.18 5.06 14.55
CA ILE A 67 -8.14 4.09 13.46
C ILE A 67 -6.96 3.13 13.64
N HIS A 68 -5.73 3.62 13.59
CA HIS A 68 -4.51 2.79 13.56
C HIS A 68 -3.88 2.56 14.94
N GLY A 69 -4.26 3.31 15.96
CA GLY A 69 -3.77 3.18 17.34
C GLY A 69 -2.37 3.74 17.58
N ILE A 70 -1.77 4.44 16.60
CA ILE A 70 -0.47 5.09 16.77
C ILE A 70 -0.67 6.43 17.45
N THR A 71 0.12 6.70 18.50
CA THR A 71 0.06 7.94 19.30
C THR A 71 1.33 8.75 19.12
N ASP A 72 1.29 10.04 19.54
CA ASP A 72 2.47 10.91 19.51
C ASP A 72 3.63 10.35 20.37
N GLU A 73 3.30 9.66 21.48
CA GLU A 73 4.33 9.03 22.32
C GLU A 73 5.03 7.90 21.61
N MET A 74 4.31 7.12 20.79
CA MET A 74 4.89 6.00 20.04
C MET A 74 5.88 6.48 18.97
N VAL A 75 5.61 7.63 18.35
CA VAL A 75 6.45 8.20 17.28
C VAL A 75 7.49 9.19 17.78
N MET A 76 7.51 9.50 19.08
CA MET A 76 8.37 10.54 19.67
C MET A 76 9.85 10.34 19.30
N TYR A 77 10.34 9.11 19.32
CA TYR A 77 11.72 8.74 19.01
C TYR A 77 11.85 7.98 17.68
N ALA A 78 10.78 7.89 16.88
CA ALA A 78 10.84 7.30 15.56
C ALA A 78 11.68 8.17 14.60
N PRO A 79 12.28 7.58 13.56
CA PRO A 79 12.93 8.34 12.52
C PRO A 79 11.92 9.25 11.83
N THR A 80 12.38 10.39 11.32
CA THR A 80 11.60 11.26 10.44
C THR A 80 11.57 10.67 9.01
N TRP A 81 10.68 11.16 8.17
CA TRP A 81 10.70 10.79 6.75
C TRP A 81 12.06 11.03 6.11
N LYS A 82 12.72 12.14 6.44
CA LYS A 82 14.04 12.46 5.93
C LYS A 82 15.09 11.38 6.25
N ASP A 83 14.99 10.77 7.42
CA ASP A 83 15.94 9.75 7.85
C ASP A 83 15.78 8.42 7.09
N ILE A 84 14.55 8.08 6.66
CA ILE A 84 14.24 6.82 5.99
C ILE A 84 14.10 6.96 4.46
N HIS A 85 13.95 8.19 3.95
CA HIS A 85 13.66 8.45 2.55
C HIS A 85 14.65 7.76 1.60
N GLY A 86 15.94 7.81 1.88
CA GLY A 86 16.96 7.18 1.03
C GLY A 86 16.80 5.67 0.92
N ALA A 87 16.44 4.98 2.02
CA ALA A 87 16.17 3.55 2.01
C ALA A 87 14.90 3.21 1.22
N VAL A 88 13.83 3.99 1.43
CA VAL A 88 12.56 3.84 0.70
C VAL A 88 12.76 4.08 -0.80
N ALA A 89 13.44 5.17 -1.16
CA ALA A 89 13.73 5.53 -2.55
C ALA A 89 14.55 4.45 -3.27
N SER A 90 15.55 3.87 -2.59
CA SER A 90 16.37 2.77 -3.16
C SER A 90 15.51 1.58 -3.57
N LEU A 91 14.55 1.18 -2.73
CA LEU A 91 13.61 0.10 -3.05
C LEU A 91 12.71 0.47 -4.25
N PHE A 92 12.30 1.73 -4.34
CA PHE A 92 11.45 2.20 -5.44
C PHE A 92 12.18 2.29 -6.78
N PHE A 93 13.50 2.47 -6.78
CA PHE A 93 14.30 2.38 -8.00
C PHE A 93 14.51 0.96 -8.47
N GLU A 94 14.48 -0.02 -7.58
CA GLU A 94 14.79 -1.42 -7.88
C GLU A 94 13.54 -2.23 -8.25
N TYR A 95 12.44 -2.07 -7.49
CA TYR A 95 11.26 -2.93 -7.58
C TYR A 95 10.05 -2.23 -8.22
N GLY A 96 9.07 -3.02 -8.64
CA GLY A 96 7.69 -2.59 -8.83
C GLY A 96 6.89 -2.74 -7.54
N PHE A 97 5.73 -2.09 -7.44
CA PHE A 97 4.94 -2.08 -6.20
C PHE A 97 3.55 -2.62 -6.40
N VAL A 98 2.99 -3.18 -5.34
CA VAL A 98 1.57 -3.47 -5.18
C VAL A 98 1.08 -2.77 -3.93
N ILE A 99 0.06 -1.95 -4.09
CA ILE A 99 -0.55 -1.15 -3.02
C ILE A 99 -2.05 -1.39 -3.08
N TYR A 100 -2.73 -1.53 -1.94
CA TYR A 100 -4.16 -1.81 -1.98
C TYR A 100 -4.94 -0.65 -2.62
N ASN A 101 -4.74 0.56 -2.16
CA ASN A 101 -5.30 1.79 -2.74
C ASN A 101 -4.17 2.70 -3.24
N ALA A 102 -3.59 2.36 -4.39
CA ALA A 102 -2.34 2.96 -4.86
C ALA A 102 -2.40 4.49 -4.96
N ASP A 103 -3.50 5.06 -5.42
CA ASP A 103 -3.67 6.52 -5.56
C ASP A 103 -3.53 7.24 -4.21
N TYR A 104 -3.98 6.61 -3.13
CA TYR A 104 -3.89 7.18 -1.79
C TYR A 104 -2.45 7.17 -1.28
N ASP A 105 -1.83 6.00 -1.19
CA ASP A 105 -0.49 5.86 -0.61
C ASP A 105 0.59 6.55 -1.44
N THR A 106 0.51 6.49 -2.77
CA THR A 106 1.46 7.21 -3.63
C THR A 106 1.38 8.72 -3.42
N ARG A 107 0.17 9.25 -3.25
CA ARG A 107 -0.04 10.66 -2.91
C ARG A 107 0.55 11.00 -1.54
N LEU A 108 0.31 10.19 -0.51
CA LEU A 108 0.82 10.41 0.85
C LEU A 108 2.35 10.35 0.91
N ILE A 109 2.95 9.40 0.19
CA ILE A 109 4.41 9.28 0.05
C ILE A 109 4.99 10.54 -0.61
N TYR A 110 4.38 10.99 -1.71
CA TYR A 110 4.78 12.22 -2.41
C TYR A 110 4.68 13.45 -1.51
N GLN A 111 3.52 13.68 -0.89
CA GLN A 111 3.31 14.87 -0.07
C GLN A 111 4.18 14.88 1.19
N THR A 112 4.43 13.70 1.81
CA THR A 112 5.36 13.61 2.93
C THR A 112 6.81 13.90 2.49
N ALA A 113 7.26 13.36 1.35
CA ALA A 113 8.58 13.69 0.79
C ALA A 113 8.72 15.19 0.50
N LYS A 114 7.68 15.82 -0.04
CA LYS A 114 7.64 17.25 -0.36
C LYS A 114 7.83 18.15 0.86
N LEU A 115 7.34 17.76 2.05
CA LEU A 115 7.58 18.51 3.30
C LEU A 115 9.07 18.67 3.62
N TYR A 116 9.90 17.76 3.13
CA TYR A 116 11.35 17.75 3.34
C TYR A 116 12.14 18.19 2.08
N GLY A 117 11.45 18.62 1.00
CA GLY A 117 12.09 19.01 -0.26
C GLY A 117 12.73 17.83 -1.01
N LEU A 118 12.22 16.62 -0.83
CA LEU A 118 12.75 15.36 -1.35
C LEU A 118 11.91 14.80 -2.53
N GLU A 119 10.93 15.55 -3.02
CA GLU A 119 10.03 15.11 -4.08
C GLU A 119 10.66 15.08 -5.49
N ASN A 120 11.82 15.72 -5.66
CA ASN A 120 12.45 15.94 -6.98
C ASN A 120 13.64 15.01 -7.28
N ASP A 121 13.90 14.00 -6.48
CA ASP A 121 15.03 13.08 -6.66
C ASP A 121 14.79 11.95 -7.69
N GLY A 122 13.71 12.05 -8.48
CA GLY A 122 13.28 11.03 -9.47
C GLY A 122 12.42 9.92 -8.89
N PHE A 123 12.38 9.78 -7.59
CA PHE A 123 11.63 8.81 -6.82
C PHE A 123 10.11 8.85 -7.14
N CYS A 124 9.52 10.04 -7.18
CA CYS A 124 8.08 10.20 -7.43
C CYS A 124 7.65 9.77 -8.84
N TYR A 125 8.55 9.83 -9.82
CA TYR A 125 8.29 9.30 -11.16
C TYR A 125 8.10 7.79 -11.11
N PHE A 126 9.03 7.06 -10.50
CA PHE A 126 8.96 5.59 -10.40
C PHE A 126 7.81 5.12 -9.52
N LEU A 127 7.43 5.90 -8.52
CA LEU A 127 6.31 5.60 -7.65
C LEU A 127 5.01 5.43 -8.44
N ASN A 128 4.70 6.33 -9.37
CA ASN A 128 3.51 6.25 -10.20
C ASN A 128 3.64 5.21 -11.32
N GLU A 129 4.76 5.20 -12.03
CA GLU A 129 4.97 4.32 -13.19
C GLU A 129 5.04 2.83 -12.84
N ARG A 130 5.46 2.50 -11.62
CA ARG A 130 5.69 1.12 -11.20
C ARG A 130 4.66 0.60 -10.19
N SER A 131 3.74 1.45 -9.73
CA SER A 131 2.69 1.01 -8.81
C SER A 131 1.58 0.24 -9.52
N ALA A 132 1.07 -0.78 -8.85
CA ALA A 132 -0.10 -1.54 -9.23
C ALA A 132 -1.14 -1.49 -8.12
N CYS A 133 -2.39 -1.18 -8.46
CA CYS A 133 -3.48 -1.05 -7.49
C CYS A 133 -4.19 -2.39 -7.30
N ALA A 134 -4.02 -3.01 -6.14
CA ALA A 134 -4.65 -4.29 -5.81
C ALA A 134 -6.17 -4.15 -5.67
N MET A 135 -6.67 -3.02 -5.15
CA MET A 135 -8.11 -2.73 -5.05
C MET A 135 -8.78 -2.72 -6.42
N MET A 136 -8.13 -2.16 -7.44
CA MET A 136 -8.68 -2.13 -8.80
C MET A 136 -8.68 -3.52 -9.43
N LEU A 137 -7.62 -4.32 -9.23
CA LEU A 137 -7.57 -5.70 -9.71
C LEU A 137 -8.65 -6.55 -9.03
N TYR A 138 -8.83 -6.38 -7.72
CA TYR A 138 -9.85 -7.07 -6.96
C TYR A 138 -11.27 -6.64 -7.37
N ALA A 139 -11.51 -5.35 -7.59
CA ALA A 139 -12.80 -4.85 -8.06
C ALA A 139 -13.18 -5.46 -9.42
N GLU A 140 -12.20 -5.59 -10.33
CA GLU A 140 -12.39 -6.26 -11.63
C GLU A 140 -12.69 -7.75 -11.46
N HIS A 141 -12.01 -8.43 -10.52
CA HIS A 141 -12.29 -9.84 -10.16
C HIS A 141 -13.72 -10.02 -9.69
N ARG A 142 -14.21 -9.17 -8.78
CA ARG A 142 -15.57 -9.21 -8.26
C ARG A 142 -16.63 -8.94 -9.32
N GLY A 143 -16.31 -8.14 -10.34
CA GLY A 143 -17.21 -7.82 -11.43
C GLY A 143 -18.49 -7.08 -11.02
N GLU A 144 -18.63 -6.65 -9.75
CA GLU A 144 -19.80 -5.91 -9.26
C GLU A 144 -19.84 -4.51 -9.91
N PRO A 145 -20.98 -4.09 -10.52
CA PRO A 145 -21.07 -2.75 -11.09
C PRO A 145 -20.83 -1.66 -10.06
N GLY A 146 -19.97 -0.70 -10.37
CA GLY A 146 -19.77 0.51 -9.60
C GLY A 146 -20.97 1.47 -9.70
N ARG A 147 -21.01 2.46 -8.82
CA ARG A 147 -22.05 3.51 -8.84
C ARG A 147 -22.02 4.33 -10.13
N PHE A 148 -20.84 4.45 -10.74
CA PHE A 148 -20.59 5.14 -12.01
C PHE A 148 -20.02 4.15 -13.02
N LYS A 149 -19.08 4.57 -13.86
CA LYS A 149 -18.37 3.66 -14.76
C LYS A 149 -17.38 2.76 -13.98
N GLY A 150 -17.21 1.52 -14.42
CA GLY A 150 -16.27 0.55 -13.85
C GLY A 150 -16.89 -0.31 -12.77
N TYR A 151 -16.04 -0.86 -11.91
CA TYR A 151 -16.41 -1.81 -10.86
C TYR A 151 -16.46 -1.15 -9.47
N LYS A 152 -17.24 -1.74 -8.57
CA LYS A 152 -17.35 -1.31 -7.17
C LYS A 152 -16.04 -1.62 -6.44
N TRP A 153 -15.51 -0.65 -5.72
CA TRP A 153 -14.36 -0.81 -4.85
C TRP A 153 -14.76 -1.47 -3.54
N HIS A 154 -13.90 -2.31 -3.01
CA HIS A 154 -14.08 -3.03 -1.77
C HIS A 154 -13.01 -2.59 -0.76
N LYS A 155 -13.36 -2.58 0.53
CA LYS A 155 -12.38 -2.33 1.58
C LYS A 155 -11.40 -3.51 1.67
N LEU A 156 -10.16 -3.26 2.08
CA LEU A 156 -9.12 -4.27 2.22
C LEU A 156 -9.59 -5.45 3.11
N VAL A 157 -10.14 -5.14 4.28
CA VAL A 157 -10.63 -6.15 5.23
C VAL A 157 -11.77 -7.00 4.65
N ASP A 158 -12.68 -6.39 3.89
CA ASP A 158 -13.80 -7.10 3.26
C ASP A 158 -13.30 -8.02 2.13
N ALA A 159 -12.33 -7.54 1.35
CA ALA A 159 -11.69 -8.31 0.29
C ALA A 159 -10.89 -9.50 0.87
N ALA A 160 -10.10 -9.27 1.91
CA ALA A 160 -9.36 -10.31 2.62
C ALA A 160 -10.29 -11.39 3.18
N ALA A 161 -11.37 -10.98 3.86
CA ALA A 161 -12.36 -11.91 4.41
C ALA A 161 -13.04 -12.75 3.31
N HIS A 162 -13.40 -12.12 2.18
CA HIS A 162 -14.01 -12.83 1.04
C HIS A 162 -13.07 -13.89 0.44
N GLU A 163 -11.79 -13.55 0.29
CA GLU A 163 -10.77 -14.47 -0.24
C GLU A 163 -10.27 -15.50 0.81
N GLY A 164 -10.83 -15.50 2.03
CA GLY A 164 -10.40 -16.40 3.09
C GLY A 164 -8.99 -16.11 3.63
N VAL A 165 -8.51 -14.88 3.43
CA VAL A 165 -7.20 -14.44 3.91
C VAL A 165 -7.29 -14.11 5.40
N SER A 166 -6.55 -14.87 6.21
CA SER A 166 -6.39 -14.65 7.65
C SER A 166 -5.00 -14.12 7.92
N VAL A 167 -4.91 -12.97 8.57
CA VAL A 167 -3.65 -12.32 8.92
C VAL A 167 -3.57 -12.09 10.42
N GLU A 168 -2.42 -12.41 11.00
CA GLU A 168 -2.12 -12.07 12.40
C GLU A 168 -1.87 -10.57 12.53
N GLY A 169 -2.47 -9.96 13.52
CA GLY A 169 -2.30 -8.54 13.82
C GLY A 169 -3.62 -7.77 13.82
N LYS A 170 -3.53 -6.49 14.12
CA LYS A 170 -4.67 -5.56 14.10
C LYS A 170 -4.74 -4.93 12.71
N ALA A 171 -5.90 -4.93 12.09
CA ALA A 171 -6.17 -4.11 10.91
C ALA A 171 -5.83 -2.64 11.20
N HIS A 172 -5.48 -1.90 10.18
CA HIS A 172 -4.92 -0.56 10.29
C HIS A 172 -3.59 -0.53 11.06
N ARG A 173 -2.72 -1.47 10.72
CA ARG A 173 -1.28 -1.43 10.98
C ARG A 173 -0.60 -1.87 9.69
N ALA A 174 0.31 -1.06 9.21
CA ALA A 174 0.87 -1.20 7.85
C ALA A 174 1.38 -2.61 7.52
N LEU A 175 2.01 -3.32 8.46
CA LEU A 175 2.45 -4.69 8.23
C LEU A 175 1.29 -5.68 8.04
N ALA A 176 0.21 -5.53 8.81
CA ALA A 176 -0.95 -6.41 8.68
C ALA A 176 -1.66 -6.15 7.35
N ASP A 177 -1.78 -4.89 6.94
CA ASP A 177 -2.45 -4.47 5.72
C ASP A 177 -1.61 -4.85 4.47
N CYS A 178 -0.27 -4.76 4.51
CA CYS A 178 0.61 -5.36 3.51
C CYS A 178 0.38 -6.87 3.34
N ARG A 179 0.30 -7.61 4.45
CA ARG A 179 0.07 -9.07 4.43
C ARG A 179 -1.31 -9.44 3.91
N MET A 180 -2.36 -8.66 4.25
CA MET A 180 -3.69 -8.84 3.66
C MET A 180 -3.67 -8.62 2.16
N THR A 181 -3.01 -7.57 1.69
CA THR A 181 -2.86 -7.26 0.26
C THR A 181 -2.14 -8.38 -0.47
N LEU A 182 -1.01 -8.87 0.07
CA LEU A 182 -0.27 -10.01 -0.49
C LEU A 182 -1.16 -11.26 -0.54
N GLY A 183 -1.88 -11.58 0.55
CA GLY A 183 -2.78 -12.72 0.62
C GLY A 183 -3.90 -12.67 -0.43
N ILE A 184 -4.49 -11.49 -0.65
CA ILE A 184 -5.50 -11.29 -1.71
C ILE A 184 -4.88 -11.56 -3.09
N ILE A 185 -3.70 -11.02 -3.39
CA ILE A 185 -3.03 -11.24 -4.68
C ILE A 185 -2.67 -12.71 -4.86
N ASP A 186 -2.22 -13.40 -3.83
CA ASP A 186 -1.94 -14.84 -3.86
C ASP A 186 -3.23 -15.67 -4.11
N ALA A 187 -4.35 -15.31 -3.48
CA ALA A 187 -5.65 -15.93 -3.73
C ALA A 187 -6.09 -15.71 -5.19
N LEU A 188 -6.03 -14.48 -5.69
CA LEU A 188 -6.37 -14.15 -7.09
C LEU A 188 -5.46 -14.89 -8.08
N ALA A 189 -4.18 -15.06 -7.78
CA ALA A 189 -3.24 -15.84 -8.59
C ALA A 189 -3.67 -17.30 -8.72
N LYS A 190 -4.31 -17.86 -7.69
CA LYS A 190 -4.86 -19.23 -7.66
C LYS A 190 -6.27 -19.34 -8.25
N GLY A 191 -6.90 -18.23 -8.62
CA GLY A 191 -8.24 -18.16 -9.21
C GLY A 191 -9.25 -17.36 -8.42
N GLY A 192 -8.94 -17.02 -7.16
CA GLY A 192 -9.84 -16.29 -6.26
C GLY A 192 -11.03 -17.11 -5.74
N ALA A 193 -11.75 -16.54 -4.78
CA ALA A 193 -13.04 -17.09 -4.33
C ALA A 193 -14.12 -16.83 -5.39
N ALA A 194 -15.06 -17.78 -5.50
CA ALA A 194 -16.15 -17.73 -6.48
C ALA A 194 -17.30 -16.79 -6.02
#